data_386f3e16ad546356f118b883762c37d7
#
_entry.id   386f3e16ad546356f118b883762c37d7
#
_cell.length_a   1.000
_cell.length_b   1.000
_cell.length_c   1.000
_cell.angle_alpha   90.00
_cell.angle_beta   90.00
_cell.angle_gamma   90.00
#
_symmetry.space_group_name_H-M   'P 1'
#
loop_
_entity.id
_entity.type
_entity.pdbx_description
1 polymer ?
#
loop_
_entity_poly.entity_id
_entity_poly.type
_entity_poly.pdbx_seq_one_letter_code
_entity_poly.pdbx_strand_id
1 'polypeptide(L)'
;MDNTTLAMVLTIWFIAFHFIKILFTSQTSKLLPPGPKPLPIIGNILEVGDKPHQSFANLAKIHGPLISLRLGSVTTIVVSSAEIAKEIFLKKDYPLSNRTVPNSVTAGDHHKLTMSWLPVSPKWRNFRKITAVHLLSPQRLDTCQSLRHAKVQQLFQYVQECAQKGQAVDIGKAAFTTSLNLLSKLFFSVELAHHKSQTSQQFKELIWNIMEDIGKPNYADYFPILGCVDPSGIRRRLASSFDKLIAVFQSIITQRLGSEASSTATTKTDDVLDVLLDLYKQKELSMGEINHLLVDIFDAETDTTSSTFEWAMAKLIRNPKMMDKAQEEIEQVLGKDRQIQESDIIKLPYLQAIIKETLRLHPPTVFLLPRKANCDVELFGYVVPKDAQILVNLWAIGRDPQAWENPDIFSPERFMGSEIDVKGRDFGLIPFGAGRRICPGMNLAIRMLTLMLATLLQFFNWKLEEGVDPKDLDMDEKFGIALQKTKPLQIIPVLKY
;
A
#
# COMPACT_ATOMS: atom_id res chain seq x y z
N MET A 1 53.61 -19.67 9.97
CA MET A 1 52.66 -18.87 9.18
C MET A 1 52.03 -17.88 10.13
N ASP A 2 52.15 -16.60 9.84
CA ASP A 2 51.51 -15.58 10.67
C ASP A 2 49.98 -15.71 10.59
N ASN A 3 49.32 -15.40 11.71
CA ASN A 3 47.83 -15.46 11.77
C ASN A 3 47.15 -14.66 10.66
N THR A 4 47.80 -13.61 10.14
CA THR A 4 47.35 -12.81 9.01
C THR A 4 47.44 -13.58 7.68
N THR A 5 48.50 -14.34 7.43
CA THR A 5 48.62 -15.20 6.23
C THR A 5 47.64 -16.37 6.28
N LEU A 6 47.39 -16.96 7.44
CA LEU A 6 46.38 -18.00 7.59
C LEU A 6 44.96 -17.47 7.32
N ALA A 7 44.63 -16.28 7.85
CA ALA A 7 43.34 -15.63 7.59
C ALA A 7 43.15 -15.28 6.11
N MET A 8 44.17 -14.77 5.42
CA MET A 8 44.11 -14.53 3.99
C MET A 8 43.89 -15.81 3.18
N VAL A 9 44.62 -16.88 3.48
CA VAL A 9 44.47 -18.18 2.79
C VAL A 9 43.05 -18.74 3.02
N LEU A 10 42.52 -18.68 4.22
CA LEU A 10 41.16 -19.13 4.53
C LEU A 10 40.11 -18.28 3.82
N THR A 11 40.31 -16.96 3.70
CA THR A 11 39.42 -16.07 2.98
C THR A 11 39.44 -16.36 1.48
N ILE A 12 40.62 -16.58 0.89
CA ILE A 12 40.77 -16.96 -0.53
C ILE A 12 40.14 -18.33 -0.78
N TRP A 13 40.34 -19.30 0.12
CA TRP A 13 39.70 -20.61 0.03
C TRP A 13 38.19 -20.55 0.14
N PHE A 14 37.67 -19.74 1.04
CA PHE A 14 36.24 -19.53 1.22
C PHE A 14 35.62 -18.87 -0.04
N ILE A 15 36.29 -17.86 -0.60
CA ILE A 15 35.88 -17.22 -1.84
C ILE A 15 35.96 -18.21 -3.01
N ALA A 16 37.04 -18.96 -3.14
CA ALA A 16 37.23 -19.97 -4.18
C ALA A 16 36.19 -21.11 -4.08
N PHE A 17 35.94 -21.60 -2.87
CA PHE A 17 34.93 -22.63 -2.59
C PHE A 17 33.53 -22.16 -2.93
N HIS A 18 33.16 -20.92 -2.58
CA HIS A 18 31.90 -20.33 -2.95
C HIS A 18 31.79 -20.08 -4.45
N PHE A 19 32.87 -19.65 -5.08
CA PHE A 19 32.94 -19.47 -6.53
C PHE A 19 32.80 -20.81 -7.28
N ILE A 20 33.47 -21.86 -6.81
CA ILE A 20 33.33 -23.21 -7.32
C ILE A 20 31.92 -23.74 -7.09
N LYS A 21 31.35 -23.55 -5.90
CA LYS A 21 29.97 -23.94 -5.61
C LYS A 21 28.96 -23.21 -6.51
N ILE A 22 29.19 -21.95 -6.84
CA ILE A 22 28.37 -21.18 -7.78
C ILE A 22 28.54 -21.69 -9.21
N LEU A 23 29.74 -22.06 -9.63
CA LEU A 23 30.02 -22.62 -10.95
C LEU A 23 29.47 -24.05 -11.11
N PHE A 24 29.52 -24.87 -10.06
CA PHE A 24 29.09 -26.27 -10.06
C PHE A 24 27.69 -26.53 -9.51
N THR A 25 27.02 -25.54 -8.93
CA THR A 25 25.57 -25.58 -8.76
C THR A 25 24.97 -25.33 -10.16
N SER A 26 25.31 -26.22 -11.09
CA SER A 26 24.53 -26.45 -12.29
C SER A 26 23.14 -26.78 -11.81
N GLN A 27 22.27 -25.80 -11.85
CA GLN A 27 20.84 -25.99 -11.67
C GLN A 27 20.44 -27.19 -12.50
N THR A 28 19.94 -28.23 -11.86
CA THR A 28 18.97 -29.10 -12.51
C THR A 28 18.06 -28.19 -13.28
N SER A 29 18.05 -28.29 -14.59
CA SER A 29 17.43 -27.36 -15.54
C SER A 29 15.92 -27.40 -15.40
N LYS A 30 15.40 -26.89 -14.27
CA LYS A 30 14.01 -26.46 -14.22
C LYS A 30 13.92 -25.30 -15.20
N LEU A 31 13.01 -25.39 -16.11
CA LEU A 31 12.79 -24.38 -17.14
C LEU A 31 12.27 -23.11 -16.45
N LEU A 32 13.19 -22.26 -15.94
CA LEU A 32 12.82 -20.97 -15.36
C LEU A 32 12.25 -20.05 -16.45
N PRO A 33 11.37 -19.12 -16.11
CA PRO A 33 10.99 -18.05 -17.04
C PRO A 33 12.21 -17.33 -17.60
N PRO A 34 12.15 -16.82 -18.85
CA PRO A 34 13.25 -16.07 -19.44
C PRO A 34 13.60 -14.82 -18.61
N GLY A 35 14.80 -14.28 -18.84
CA GLY A 35 15.25 -13.07 -18.18
C GLY A 35 16.67 -12.68 -18.58
N PRO A 36 17.16 -11.53 -18.11
CA PRO A 36 18.53 -11.09 -18.37
C PRO A 36 19.54 -12.03 -17.69
N LYS A 37 20.71 -12.19 -18.29
CA LYS A 37 21.77 -13.02 -17.73
C LYS A 37 22.25 -12.44 -16.39
N PRO A 38 22.20 -13.19 -15.29
CA PRO A 38 22.64 -12.67 -14.00
C PRO A 38 24.17 -12.56 -13.94
N LEU A 39 24.67 -11.49 -13.35
CA LEU A 39 26.07 -11.33 -13.00
C LEU A 39 26.46 -12.27 -11.83
N PRO A 40 27.73 -12.69 -11.76
CA PRO A 40 28.21 -13.45 -10.59
C PRO A 40 27.91 -12.70 -9.28
N ILE A 41 27.49 -13.41 -8.24
CA ILE A 41 27.19 -12.94 -6.88
C ILE A 41 25.98 -12.00 -6.83
N ILE A 42 26.02 -10.86 -7.49
CA ILE A 42 24.97 -9.81 -7.40
C ILE A 42 23.73 -10.13 -8.24
N GLY A 43 23.87 -11.03 -9.23
CA GLY A 43 22.75 -11.34 -10.13
C GLY A 43 22.33 -10.14 -10.98
N ASN A 44 21.04 -9.82 -10.94
CA ASN A 44 20.42 -8.76 -11.71
C ASN A 44 20.12 -7.50 -10.87
N ILE A 45 20.80 -7.28 -9.74
CA ILE A 45 20.52 -6.13 -8.85
C ILE A 45 20.67 -4.80 -9.60
N LEU A 46 21.63 -4.71 -10.54
CA LEU A 46 21.85 -3.49 -11.31
C LEU A 46 20.70 -3.16 -12.29
N GLU A 47 19.88 -4.17 -12.63
CA GLU A 47 18.69 -3.98 -13.48
C GLU A 47 17.49 -3.39 -12.72
N VAL A 48 17.55 -3.37 -11.38
CA VAL A 48 16.42 -2.92 -10.54
C VAL A 48 16.20 -1.41 -10.64
N GLY A 49 17.29 -0.62 -10.55
CA GLY A 49 17.22 0.85 -10.58
C GLY A 49 16.40 1.45 -9.45
N ASP A 50 16.17 2.77 -9.53
CA ASP A 50 15.42 3.52 -8.53
C ASP A 50 13.89 3.36 -8.67
N LYS A 51 13.42 2.95 -9.86
CA LYS A 51 12.01 2.69 -10.18
C LYS A 51 11.82 1.25 -10.67
N PRO A 52 11.88 0.26 -9.76
CA PRO A 52 11.86 -1.17 -10.11
C PRO A 52 10.65 -1.57 -10.96
N HIS A 53 9.48 -0.96 -10.72
CA HIS A 53 8.26 -1.23 -11.45
C HIS A 53 8.39 -0.88 -12.95
N GLN A 54 9.08 0.21 -13.27
CA GLN A 54 9.35 0.63 -14.65
C GLN A 54 10.47 -0.22 -15.26
N SER A 55 11.55 -0.48 -14.52
CA SER A 55 12.67 -1.33 -14.96
C SER A 55 12.17 -2.73 -15.33
N PHE A 56 11.36 -3.34 -14.46
CA PHE A 56 10.81 -4.67 -14.72
C PHE A 56 9.77 -4.67 -15.86
N ALA A 57 8.99 -3.61 -16.02
CA ALA A 57 8.11 -3.46 -17.17
C ALA A 57 8.90 -3.41 -18.50
N ASN A 58 10.04 -2.71 -18.52
CA ASN A 58 10.92 -2.66 -19.69
C ASN A 58 11.59 -4.02 -19.96
N LEU A 59 12.03 -4.72 -18.94
CA LEU A 59 12.54 -6.08 -19.09
C LEU A 59 11.46 -7.05 -19.62
N ALA A 60 10.21 -6.88 -19.19
CA ALA A 60 9.11 -7.69 -19.69
C ALA A 60 8.82 -7.47 -21.19
N LYS A 61 9.06 -6.27 -21.73
CA LYS A 61 8.97 -6.02 -23.18
C LYS A 61 10.00 -6.80 -23.99
N ILE A 62 11.17 -7.11 -23.40
CA ILE A 62 12.28 -7.80 -24.06
C ILE A 62 12.16 -9.32 -23.89
N HIS A 63 11.82 -9.78 -22.69
CA HIS A 63 11.90 -11.18 -22.31
C HIS A 63 10.53 -11.86 -22.18
N GLY A 64 9.43 -11.11 -22.35
CA GLY A 64 8.07 -11.61 -22.18
C GLY A 64 7.46 -11.22 -20.81
N PRO A 65 6.14 -11.43 -20.63
CA PRO A 65 5.40 -10.93 -19.49
C PRO A 65 5.63 -11.72 -18.19
N LEU A 66 6.36 -12.83 -18.25
CA LEU A 66 6.79 -13.63 -17.11
C LEU A 66 8.32 -13.75 -17.17
N ILE A 67 9.00 -13.06 -16.28
CA ILE A 67 10.47 -13.06 -16.26
C ILE A 67 11.03 -13.58 -14.95
N SER A 68 12.24 -14.15 -15.01
CA SER A 68 12.99 -14.51 -13.83
C SER A 68 14.22 -13.61 -13.68
N LEU A 69 14.44 -13.13 -12.46
CA LEU A 69 15.60 -12.36 -12.05
C LEU A 69 16.28 -13.05 -10.89
N ARG A 70 17.59 -12.92 -10.82
CA ARG A 70 18.37 -13.30 -9.64
C ARG A 70 18.79 -12.03 -8.90
N LEU A 71 18.14 -11.72 -7.80
CA LEU A 71 18.52 -10.55 -6.97
C LEU A 71 19.41 -11.03 -5.83
N GLY A 72 20.73 -10.97 -6.01
CA GLY A 72 21.70 -11.60 -5.12
C GLY A 72 21.50 -13.12 -5.02
N SER A 73 21.06 -13.60 -3.88
CA SER A 73 20.74 -15.02 -3.66
C SER A 73 19.26 -15.37 -3.90
N VAL A 74 18.40 -14.40 -4.11
CA VAL A 74 16.93 -14.58 -4.22
C VAL A 74 16.51 -14.71 -5.67
N THR A 75 15.87 -15.84 -6.01
CA THR A 75 15.16 -15.98 -7.29
C THR A 75 13.85 -15.20 -7.22
N THR A 76 13.70 -14.24 -8.12
CA THR A 76 12.51 -13.38 -8.20
C THR A 76 11.81 -13.58 -9.52
N ILE A 77 10.53 -13.91 -9.48
CA ILE A 77 9.66 -14.04 -10.65
C ILE A 77 8.79 -12.78 -10.73
N VAL A 78 8.86 -12.08 -11.84
CA VAL A 78 8.04 -10.89 -12.08
C VAL A 78 6.96 -11.19 -13.12
N VAL A 79 5.74 -10.83 -12.77
CA VAL A 79 4.53 -11.03 -13.57
C VAL A 79 4.02 -9.69 -14.05
N SER A 80 3.95 -9.50 -15.36
CA SER A 80 3.59 -8.23 -16.01
C SER A 80 2.39 -8.35 -16.96
N SER A 81 1.58 -9.41 -16.86
CA SER A 81 0.34 -9.56 -17.64
C SER A 81 -0.85 -9.96 -16.78
N ALA A 82 -2.03 -9.51 -17.21
CA ALA A 82 -3.31 -9.85 -16.57
C ALA A 82 -3.61 -11.34 -16.63
N GLU A 83 -3.28 -12.02 -17.74
CA GLU A 83 -3.52 -13.44 -17.94
C GLU A 83 -2.72 -14.29 -16.95
N ILE A 84 -1.43 -14.00 -16.78
CA ILE A 84 -0.57 -14.73 -15.85
C ILE A 84 -0.99 -14.43 -14.40
N ALA A 85 -1.33 -13.18 -14.10
CA ALA A 85 -1.88 -12.81 -12.79
C ALA A 85 -3.16 -13.60 -12.49
N LYS A 86 -4.07 -13.75 -13.47
CA LYS A 86 -5.29 -14.56 -13.35
C LYS A 86 -4.99 -16.01 -12.99
N GLU A 87 -4.03 -16.63 -13.67
CA GLU A 87 -3.62 -18.01 -13.38
C GLU A 87 -3.10 -18.15 -11.94
N ILE A 88 -2.25 -17.21 -11.50
CA ILE A 88 -1.70 -17.18 -10.13
C ILE A 88 -2.82 -17.07 -9.10
N PHE A 89 -3.71 -16.11 -9.25
CA PHE A 89 -4.70 -15.79 -8.21
C PHE A 89 -5.90 -16.76 -8.18
N LEU A 90 -6.26 -17.39 -9.31
CA LEU A 90 -7.38 -18.30 -9.37
C LEU A 90 -6.96 -19.76 -9.21
N LYS A 91 -5.92 -20.22 -9.93
CA LYS A 91 -5.57 -21.63 -9.98
C LYS A 91 -4.38 -22.00 -9.08
N LYS A 92 -3.40 -21.09 -8.94
CA LYS A 92 -2.16 -21.34 -8.19
C LYS A 92 -2.07 -20.49 -6.90
N ASP A 93 -3.20 -19.98 -6.39
CA ASP A 93 -3.19 -19.05 -5.27
C ASP A 93 -2.58 -19.66 -3.99
N TYR A 94 -3.00 -20.88 -3.61
CA TYR A 94 -2.52 -21.50 -2.36
C TYR A 94 -0.99 -21.69 -2.32
N PRO A 95 -0.35 -22.33 -3.32
CA PRO A 95 1.09 -22.51 -3.33
C PRO A 95 1.90 -21.22 -3.50
N LEU A 96 1.29 -20.13 -3.99
CA LEU A 96 1.94 -18.83 -4.22
C LEU A 96 1.44 -17.73 -3.28
N SER A 97 0.76 -18.05 -2.17
CA SER A 97 0.17 -17.06 -1.28
C SER A 97 0.98 -16.79 -0.01
N ASN A 98 2.10 -17.45 0.23
CA ASN A 98 3.00 -17.06 1.32
C ASN A 98 3.68 -15.71 1.04
N ARG A 99 4.41 -15.17 2.00
CA ARG A 99 5.10 -13.88 1.90
C ARG A 99 6.61 -14.05 1.87
N THR A 100 7.27 -13.34 0.98
CA THR A 100 8.67 -13.02 1.16
C THR A 100 8.72 -11.87 2.16
N VAL A 101 9.29 -12.15 3.33
CA VAL A 101 9.36 -11.18 4.43
C VAL A 101 10.66 -10.38 4.31
N PRO A 102 10.61 -9.04 4.14
CA PRO A 102 11.80 -8.21 4.17
C PRO A 102 12.51 -8.30 5.53
N ASN A 103 13.83 -8.25 5.54
CA ASN A 103 14.62 -8.30 6.78
C ASN A 103 14.23 -7.17 7.74
N SER A 104 13.91 -6.00 7.21
CA SER A 104 13.46 -4.85 7.99
C SER A 104 12.23 -5.17 8.86
N VAL A 105 11.26 -5.90 8.31
CA VAL A 105 9.99 -6.25 9.00
C VAL A 105 10.16 -7.34 10.05
N THR A 106 11.35 -7.95 10.15
CA THR A 106 11.66 -8.87 11.25
C THR A 106 11.90 -8.15 12.58
N ALA A 107 12.03 -6.82 12.56
CA ALA A 107 12.13 -5.98 13.75
C ALA A 107 10.96 -6.23 14.70
N GLY A 108 11.27 -6.43 16.00
CA GLY A 108 10.26 -6.69 17.03
C GLY A 108 9.36 -7.90 16.76
N ASP A 109 9.84 -8.88 15.95
CA ASP A 109 9.02 -10.02 15.50
C ASP A 109 7.72 -9.62 14.77
N HIS A 110 7.65 -8.40 14.23
CA HIS A 110 6.46 -7.84 13.58
C HIS A 110 5.86 -8.80 12.54
N HIS A 111 6.71 -9.41 11.70
CA HIS A 111 6.29 -10.38 10.68
C HIS A 111 5.57 -11.62 11.22
N LYS A 112 5.73 -11.97 12.50
CA LYS A 112 5.07 -13.11 13.17
C LYS A 112 3.75 -12.72 13.83
N LEU A 113 3.44 -11.41 13.86
CA LEU A 113 2.34 -10.84 14.62
C LEU A 113 1.37 -10.01 13.76
N THR A 114 1.55 -10.00 12.42
CA THR A 114 0.74 -9.18 11.51
C THR A 114 0.09 -10.01 10.41
N MET A 115 -1.08 -9.55 9.97
CA MET A 115 -1.83 -10.16 8.88
C MET A 115 -1.12 -10.02 7.53
N SER A 116 -0.40 -8.93 7.33
CA SER A 116 0.28 -8.62 6.07
C SER A 116 1.42 -9.59 5.77
N TRP A 117 2.19 -10.02 6.79
CA TRP A 117 3.42 -10.79 6.62
C TRP A 117 3.34 -12.26 7.02
N LEU A 118 2.40 -12.64 7.87
CA LEU A 118 2.23 -14.05 8.25
C LEU A 118 2.04 -14.97 7.04
N PRO A 119 2.61 -16.19 7.07
CA PRO A 119 2.25 -17.23 6.09
C PRO A 119 0.77 -17.62 6.23
N VAL A 120 0.22 -18.28 5.22
CA VAL A 120 -1.15 -18.82 5.29
C VAL A 120 -1.18 -19.95 6.34
N SER A 121 -1.69 -19.61 7.52
CA SER A 121 -1.67 -20.43 8.73
C SER A 121 -3.00 -20.27 9.50
N PRO A 122 -3.27 -21.09 10.53
CA PRO A 122 -4.42 -20.89 11.41
C PRO A 122 -4.43 -19.48 12.03
N LYS A 123 -3.28 -18.99 12.49
CA LYS A 123 -3.12 -17.63 13.05
C LYS A 123 -3.48 -16.55 12.03
N TRP A 124 -2.97 -16.65 10.80
CA TRP A 124 -3.32 -15.73 9.73
C TRP A 124 -4.83 -15.74 9.41
N ARG A 125 -5.45 -16.93 9.40
CA ARG A 125 -6.89 -17.05 9.17
C ARG A 125 -7.69 -16.40 10.30
N ASN A 126 -7.23 -16.50 11.54
CA ASN A 126 -7.85 -15.82 12.68
C ASN A 126 -7.79 -14.31 12.52
N PHE A 127 -6.63 -13.73 12.21
CA PHE A 127 -6.52 -12.30 11.96
C PHE A 127 -7.41 -11.83 10.80
N ARG A 128 -7.47 -12.59 9.70
CA ARG A 128 -8.37 -12.29 8.58
C ARG A 128 -9.84 -12.33 9.00
N LYS A 129 -10.24 -13.30 9.82
CA LYS A 129 -11.60 -13.42 10.37
C LYS A 129 -11.93 -12.22 11.26
N ILE A 130 -11.06 -11.90 12.22
CA ILE A 130 -11.25 -10.75 13.11
C ILE A 130 -11.42 -9.46 12.29
N THR A 131 -10.53 -9.21 11.34
CA THR A 131 -10.60 -8.03 10.48
C THR A 131 -11.90 -8.00 9.66
N ALA A 132 -12.28 -9.09 9.03
CA ALA A 132 -13.45 -9.15 8.16
C ALA A 132 -14.78 -9.08 8.93
N VAL A 133 -14.86 -9.60 10.15
CA VAL A 133 -16.09 -9.67 10.93
C VAL A 133 -16.24 -8.46 11.84
N HIS A 134 -15.19 -8.09 12.55
CA HIS A 134 -15.30 -7.11 13.64
C HIS A 134 -14.82 -5.71 13.24
N LEU A 135 -13.90 -5.59 12.27
CA LEU A 135 -13.29 -4.29 11.97
C LEU A 135 -13.84 -3.66 10.68
N LEU A 136 -13.93 -4.43 9.60
CA LEU A 136 -14.20 -3.94 8.24
C LEU A 136 -15.38 -4.67 7.56
N SER A 137 -16.29 -5.27 8.35
CA SER A 137 -17.50 -5.86 7.77
C SER A 137 -18.38 -4.77 7.15
N PRO A 138 -19.17 -5.10 6.11
CA PRO A 138 -20.12 -4.15 5.52
C PRO A 138 -21.03 -3.49 6.57
N GLN A 139 -21.56 -4.28 7.50
CA GLN A 139 -22.40 -3.80 8.58
C GLN A 139 -21.68 -2.79 9.49
N ARG A 140 -20.43 -3.10 9.89
CA ARG A 140 -19.62 -2.16 10.70
C ARG A 140 -19.31 -0.88 9.94
N LEU A 141 -18.99 -0.99 8.65
CA LEU A 141 -18.78 0.18 7.81
C LEU A 141 -20.05 1.03 7.68
N ASP A 142 -21.22 0.42 7.56
CA ASP A 142 -22.48 1.16 7.44
C ASP A 142 -22.84 1.88 8.76
N THR A 143 -22.62 1.26 9.93
CA THR A 143 -22.83 1.93 11.23
C THR A 143 -21.87 3.09 11.46
N CYS A 144 -20.70 3.09 10.85
CA CYS A 144 -19.68 4.15 10.97
C CYS A 144 -19.79 5.23 9.87
N GLN A 145 -20.89 5.28 9.11
CA GLN A 145 -21.06 6.26 8.03
C GLN A 145 -21.00 7.71 8.55
N SER A 146 -21.70 8.01 9.64
CA SER A 146 -21.72 9.35 10.25
C SER A 146 -20.31 9.82 10.63
N LEU A 147 -19.47 8.90 11.13
CA LEU A 147 -18.08 9.19 11.46
C LEU A 147 -17.27 9.57 10.23
N ARG A 148 -17.39 8.82 9.11
CA ARG A 148 -16.71 9.17 7.87
C ARG A 148 -17.13 10.55 7.36
N HIS A 149 -18.42 10.84 7.37
CA HIS A 149 -18.94 12.16 7.01
C HIS A 149 -18.36 13.27 7.90
N ALA A 150 -18.32 13.06 9.21
CA ALA A 150 -17.72 14.04 10.12
C ALA A 150 -16.24 14.32 9.80
N LYS A 151 -15.46 13.28 9.43
CA LYS A 151 -14.04 13.46 9.07
C LYS A 151 -13.84 14.14 7.71
N VAL A 152 -14.68 13.85 6.74
CA VAL A 152 -14.69 14.56 5.45
C VAL A 152 -15.13 16.02 5.63
N GLN A 153 -16.07 16.30 6.55
CA GLN A 153 -16.45 17.66 6.91
C GLN A 153 -15.30 18.45 7.56
N GLN A 154 -14.48 17.80 8.41
CA GLN A 154 -13.28 18.44 8.95
C GLN A 154 -12.25 18.76 7.85
N LEU A 155 -12.10 17.89 6.84
CA LEU A 155 -11.29 18.17 5.66
C LEU A 155 -11.83 19.37 4.89
N PHE A 156 -13.14 19.43 4.63
CA PHE A 156 -13.80 20.57 3.98
C PHE A 156 -13.53 21.88 4.72
N GLN A 157 -13.73 21.92 6.04
CA GLN A 157 -13.48 23.09 6.86
C GLN A 157 -12.02 23.57 6.79
N TYR A 158 -11.07 22.63 6.85
CA TYR A 158 -9.65 22.95 6.70
C TYR A 158 -9.36 23.58 5.32
N VAL A 159 -9.85 22.99 4.25
CA VAL A 159 -9.66 23.50 2.88
C VAL A 159 -10.36 24.87 2.69
N GLN A 160 -11.55 25.05 3.29
CA GLN A 160 -12.28 26.32 3.27
C GLN A 160 -11.49 27.44 3.96
N GLU A 161 -10.87 27.17 5.10
CA GLU A 161 -10.00 28.14 5.77
C GLU A 161 -8.77 28.52 4.93
N CYS A 162 -8.19 27.54 4.21
CA CYS A 162 -7.09 27.80 3.28
C CYS A 162 -7.56 28.67 2.10
N ALA A 163 -8.76 28.37 1.54
CA ALA A 163 -9.35 29.17 0.47
C ALA A 163 -9.58 30.64 0.86
N GLN A 164 -10.11 30.88 2.07
CA GLN A 164 -10.33 32.23 2.59
C GLN A 164 -9.03 33.03 2.76
N LYS A 165 -7.90 32.33 2.99
CA LYS A 165 -6.59 32.95 3.17
C LYS A 165 -5.74 32.95 1.89
N GLY A 166 -6.25 32.40 0.78
CA GLY A 166 -5.46 32.21 -0.44
C GLY A 166 -4.24 31.30 -0.27
N GLN A 167 -4.29 30.38 0.68
CA GLN A 167 -3.19 29.47 0.99
C GLN A 167 -3.30 28.17 0.21
N ALA A 168 -2.16 27.65 -0.26
CA ALA A 168 -2.10 26.33 -0.87
C ALA A 168 -2.36 25.23 0.18
N VAL A 169 -2.99 24.16 -0.28
CA VAL A 169 -3.23 22.92 0.48
C VAL A 169 -2.31 21.84 -0.01
N ASP A 170 -1.58 21.21 0.90
CA ASP A 170 -0.91 19.94 0.66
C ASP A 170 -1.96 18.83 0.65
N ILE A 171 -2.31 18.38 -0.55
CA ILE A 171 -3.40 17.42 -0.78
C ILE A 171 -3.11 16.06 -0.14
N GLY A 172 -1.89 15.56 -0.29
CA GLY A 172 -1.48 14.28 0.33
C GLY A 172 -1.53 14.35 1.85
N LYS A 173 -1.04 15.45 2.44
CA LYS A 173 -1.08 15.67 3.89
C LYS A 173 -2.51 15.81 4.41
N ALA A 174 -3.36 16.52 3.71
CA ALA A 174 -4.75 16.71 4.11
C ALA A 174 -5.54 15.38 4.11
N ALA A 175 -5.37 14.57 3.06
CA ALA A 175 -5.97 13.25 2.97
C ALA A 175 -5.43 12.28 4.04
N PHE A 176 -4.10 12.27 4.27
CA PHE A 176 -3.47 11.46 5.32
C PHE A 176 -4.05 11.78 6.70
N THR A 177 -4.14 13.06 7.04
CA THR A 177 -4.69 13.51 8.34
C THR A 177 -6.15 13.09 8.49
N THR A 178 -6.93 13.15 7.41
CA THR A 178 -8.34 12.74 7.41
C THR A 178 -8.49 11.23 7.64
N SER A 179 -7.70 10.40 6.95
CA SER A 179 -7.68 8.96 7.11
C SER A 179 -7.22 8.55 8.51
N LEU A 180 -6.15 9.16 9.02
CA LEU A 180 -5.64 8.90 10.36
C LEU A 180 -6.68 9.25 11.43
N ASN A 181 -7.38 10.38 11.30
CA ASN A 181 -8.44 10.78 12.22
C ASN A 181 -9.66 9.86 12.16
N LEU A 182 -9.97 9.35 10.97
CA LEU A 182 -11.03 8.34 10.85
C LEU A 182 -10.65 7.08 11.61
N LEU A 183 -9.45 6.52 11.38
CA LEU A 183 -9.01 5.31 12.06
C LEU A 183 -8.92 5.51 13.57
N SER A 184 -8.29 6.59 14.02
CA SER A 184 -8.14 6.83 15.47
C SER A 184 -9.48 6.98 16.18
N LYS A 185 -10.46 7.61 15.51
CA LYS A 185 -11.82 7.72 16.08
C LYS A 185 -12.57 6.40 16.03
N LEU A 186 -12.43 5.63 14.95
CA LEU A 186 -13.03 4.31 14.78
C LEU A 186 -12.47 3.28 15.78
N PHE A 187 -11.15 3.32 16.00
CA PHE A 187 -10.46 2.34 16.83
C PHE A 187 -10.46 2.69 18.31
N PHE A 188 -10.30 3.96 18.64
CA PHE A 188 -10.01 4.40 20.02
C PHE A 188 -11.01 5.40 20.56
N SER A 189 -11.97 5.86 19.77
CA SER A 189 -12.89 6.96 20.13
C SER A 189 -12.19 8.30 20.44
N VAL A 190 -10.92 8.45 20.06
CA VAL A 190 -10.12 9.67 20.21
C VAL A 190 -9.62 10.20 18.87
N GLU A 191 -9.18 11.44 18.82
CA GLU A 191 -8.52 12.03 17.64
C GLU A 191 -7.02 12.13 17.90
N LEU A 192 -6.21 11.49 17.05
CA LEU A 192 -4.76 11.50 17.17
C LEU A 192 -4.10 12.58 16.33
N ALA A 193 -4.84 13.19 15.40
CA ALA A 193 -4.30 14.15 14.47
C ALA A 193 -5.24 15.36 14.27
N HIS A 194 -4.67 16.55 14.09
CA HIS A 194 -5.38 17.72 13.62
C HIS A 194 -4.57 18.38 12.51
N HIS A 195 -5.23 18.91 11.46
CA HIS A 195 -4.54 19.49 10.30
C HIS A 195 -3.49 20.56 10.65
N LYS A 196 -3.60 21.18 11.81
CA LYS A 196 -2.71 22.26 12.29
C LYS A 196 -1.82 21.87 13.48
N SER A 197 -1.92 20.65 14.05
CA SER A 197 -1.18 20.31 15.27
C SER A 197 0.22 19.74 14.96
N GLN A 198 1.18 20.08 15.83
CA GLN A 198 2.55 19.56 15.76
C GLN A 198 2.60 18.07 16.11
N THR A 199 1.75 17.60 17.03
CA THR A 199 1.65 16.19 17.40
C THR A 199 1.18 15.34 16.22
N SER A 200 0.23 15.83 15.41
CA SER A 200 -0.17 15.21 14.16
C SER A 200 0.96 15.07 13.17
N GLN A 201 1.80 16.10 13.07
CA GLN A 201 2.94 16.07 12.19
C GLN A 201 3.94 14.98 12.61
N GLN A 202 4.24 14.86 13.89
CA GLN A 202 5.14 13.82 14.42
C GLN A 202 4.58 12.41 14.19
N PHE A 203 3.28 12.22 14.40
CA PHE A 203 2.63 10.93 14.15
C PHE A 203 2.64 10.56 12.66
N LYS A 204 2.35 11.54 11.79
CA LYS A 204 2.44 11.38 10.34
C LYS A 204 3.85 11.01 9.92
N GLU A 205 4.86 11.71 10.41
CA GLU A 205 6.26 11.42 10.11
C GLU A 205 6.66 10.01 10.57
N LEU A 206 6.12 9.55 11.69
CA LEU A 206 6.38 8.22 12.21
C LEU A 206 5.82 7.13 11.28
N ILE A 207 4.55 7.23 10.88
CA ILE A 207 3.92 6.32 9.91
C ILE A 207 4.67 6.37 8.58
N TRP A 208 4.97 7.58 8.10
CA TRP A 208 5.71 7.77 6.86
C TRP A 208 7.08 7.08 6.87
N ASN A 209 7.85 7.24 7.96
CA ASN A 209 9.15 6.60 8.10
C ASN A 209 9.05 5.07 8.09
N ILE A 210 8.00 4.51 8.70
CA ILE A 210 7.72 3.07 8.66
C ILE A 210 7.51 2.61 7.22
N MET A 211 6.61 3.25 6.49
CA MET A 211 6.27 2.87 5.11
C MET A 211 7.46 3.05 4.15
N GLU A 212 8.24 4.12 4.33
CA GLU A 212 9.44 4.36 3.54
C GLU A 212 10.52 3.29 3.82
N ASP A 213 10.80 2.99 5.10
CA ASP A 213 11.83 2.01 5.46
C ASP A 213 11.44 0.56 5.09
N ILE A 214 10.15 0.21 5.10
CA ILE A 214 9.67 -1.09 4.57
C ILE A 214 9.90 -1.18 3.05
N GLY A 215 9.69 -0.08 2.33
CA GLY A 215 9.80 -0.04 0.86
C GLY A 215 11.23 0.11 0.33
N LYS A 216 12.18 0.54 1.15
CA LYS A 216 13.56 0.74 0.71
C LYS A 216 14.26 -0.57 0.37
N PRO A 217 15.01 -0.64 -0.74
CA PRO A 217 15.88 -1.76 -1.04
C PRO A 217 16.86 -2.02 0.12
N ASN A 218 16.90 -3.25 0.61
CA ASN A 218 17.78 -3.64 1.71
C ASN A 218 18.71 -4.76 1.26
N TYR A 219 20.01 -4.56 1.40
CA TYR A 219 21.01 -5.57 1.03
C TYR A 219 20.81 -6.89 1.80
N ALA A 220 20.29 -6.84 3.01
CA ALA A 220 19.99 -8.02 3.79
C ALA A 220 18.86 -8.88 3.19
N ASP A 221 17.99 -8.33 2.35
CA ASP A 221 16.96 -9.08 1.64
C ASP A 221 17.56 -9.91 0.50
N TYR A 222 18.58 -9.38 -0.16
CA TYR A 222 19.26 -10.03 -1.29
C TYR A 222 20.40 -10.96 -0.84
N PHE A 223 21.00 -10.67 0.29
CA PHE A 223 22.11 -11.42 0.89
C PHE A 223 21.79 -11.72 2.36
N PRO A 224 21.05 -12.81 2.67
CA PRO A 224 20.57 -13.12 4.02
C PRO A 224 21.65 -13.16 5.08
N ILE A 225 22.89 -13.50 4.71
CA ILE A 225 24.04 -13.49 5.63
C ILE A 225 24.30 -12.09 6.22
N LEU A 226 23.93 -11.02 5.51
CA LEU A 226 24.05 -9.65 5.98
C LEU A 226 22.93 -9.27 6.97
N GLY A 227 21.90 -10.10 7.10
CA GLY A 227 20.77 -9.84 7.99
C GLY A 227 21.16 -9.72 9.45
N CYS A 228 22.22 -10.41 9.87
CA CYS A 228 22.74 -10.32 11.25
C CYS A 228 23.37 -8.96 11.56
N VAL A 229 23.96 -8.30 10.56
CA VAL A 229 24.74 -7.05 10.73
C VAL A 229 23.89 -5.81 10.51
N ASP A 230 22.78 -5.92 9.73
CA ASP A 230 21.90 -4.80 9.32
C ASP A 230 22.71 -3.63 8.74
N PRO A 231 23.43 -3.80 7.62
CA PRO A 231 24.39 -2.82 7.11
C PRO A 231 23.72 -1.50 6.71
N SER A 232 22.46 -1.55 6.28
CA SER A 232 21.66 -0.37 5.93
C SER A 232 21.03 0.31 7.15
N GLY A 233 21.06 -0.30 8.34
CA GLY A 233 20.43 0.17 9.56
C GLY A 233 18.89 0.25 9.49
N ILE A 234 18.29 -0.28 8.43
CA ILE A 234 16.84 -0.15 8.18
C ILE A 234 16.05 -0.91 9.25
N ARG A 235 16.46 -2.14 9.59
CA ARG A 235 15.79 -2.92 10.62
C ARG A 235 15.81 -2.24 11.99
N ARG A 236 16.94 -1.62 12.37
CA ARG A 236 17.06 -0.88 13.64
C ARG A 236 16.19 0.38 13.67
N ARG A 237 16.14 1.14 12.55
CA ARG A 237 15.26 2.31 12.46
C ARG A 237 13.80 1.90 12.53
N LEU A 238 13.42 0.84 11.82
CA LEU A 238 12.06 0.33 11.83
C LEU A 238 11.65 -0.19 13.20
N ALA A 239 12.54 -0.88 13.93
CA ALA A 239 12.31 -1.28 15.32
C ALA A 239 11.97 -0.07 16.19
N SER A 240 12.80 0.99 16.14
CA SER A 240 12.55 2.22 16.91
C SER A 240 11.22 2.90 16.52
N SER A 241 10.84 2.85 15.25
CA SER A 241 9.58 3.43 14.78
C SER A 241 8.37 2.61 15.26
N PHE A 242 8.46 1.29 15.22
CA PHE A 242 7.43 0.40 15.78
C PHE A 242 7.28 0.60 17.28
N ASP A 243 8.38 0.67 18.03
CA ASP A 243 8.34 0.88 19.49
C ASP A 243 7.63 2.19 19.85
N LYS A 244 7.91 3.28 19.12
CA LYS A 244 7.25 4.58 19.32
C LYS A 244 5.75 4.50 19.03
N LEU A 245 5.36 3.87 17.92
CA LEU A 245 3.95 3.76 17.53
C LEU A 245 3.19 2.85 18.51
N ILE A 246 3.79 1.72 18.89
CA ILE A 246 3.23 0.82 19.89
C ILE A 246 3.08 1.52 21.25
N ALA A 247 4.03 2.35 21.65
CA ALA A 247 3.94 3.11 22.90
C ALA A 247 2.72 4.05 22.92
N VAL A 248 2.39 4.68 21.78
CA VAL A 248 1.17 5.50 21.65
C VAL A 248 -0.07 4.63 21.84
N PHE A 249 -0.16 3.49 21.16
CA PHE A 249 -1.30 2.59 21.29
C PHE A 249 -1.42 2.01 22.71
N GLN A 250 -0.31 1.60 23.33
CA GLN A 250 -0.29 1.10 24.70
C GLN A 250 -0.74 2.14 25.71
N SER A 251 -0.40 3.42 25.53
CA SER A 251 -0.89 4.51 26.38
C SER A 251 -2.43 4.57 26.35
N ILE A 252 -3.02 4.50 25.18
CA ILE A 252 -4.49 4.52 25.01
C ILE A 252 -5.12 3.26 25.63
N ILE A 253 -4.54 2.09 25.36
CA ILE A 253 -5.02 0.81 25.90
C ILE A 253 -4.97 0.82 27.43
N THR A 254 -3.86 1.27 28.03
CA THR A 254 -3.70 1.34 29.48
C THR A 254 -4.70 2.29 30.11
N GLN A 255 -4.93 3.45 29.51
CA GLN A 255 -5.95 4.39 29.96
C GLN A 255 -7.35 3.76 29.92
N ARG A 256 -7.69 3.02 28.87
CA ARG A 256 -8.97 2.34 28.72
C ARG A 256 -9.16 1.26 29.80
N LEU A 257 -8.17 0.40 29.99
CA LEU A 257 -8.20 -0.64 31.03
C LEU A 257 -8.26 -0.06 32.45
N GLY A 258 -7.57 1.05 32.70
CA GLY A 258 -7.62 1.75 33.99
C GLY A 258 -8.99 2.36 34.28
N SER A 259 -9.66 2.93 33.27
CA SER A 259 -11.02 3.47 33.44
C SER A 259 -12.07 2.37 33.63
N GLU A 260 -11.94 1.23 33.00
CA GLU A 260 -12.79 0.06 33.23
C GLU A 260 -12.68 -0.46 34.72
N ALA A 261 -11.47 -0.44 35.26
CA ALA A 261 -11.24 -0.92 36.63
C ALA A 261 -11.76 0.04 37.72
N SER A 262 -11.90 1.33 37.41
CA SER A 262 -12.26 2.38 38.40
C SER A 262 -13.74 2.77 38.40
N SER A 263 -14.53 2.39 37.39
CA SER A 263 -15.93 2.77 37.28
C SER A 263 -16.87 1.60 37.49
N THR A 264 -17.88 1.78 38.39
CA THR A 264 -18.99 0.85 38.60
C THR A 264 -20.01 0.84 37.44
N ALA A 265 -19.87 1.73 36.48
CA ALA A 265 -20.67 1.81 35.25
C ALA A 265 -19.72 1.83 34.06
N THR A 266 -19.53 0.69 33.42
CA THR A 266 -18.78 0.55 32.15
C THR A 266 -19.56 1.23 31.04
N THR A 267 -19.24 2.48 30.74
CA THR A 267 -19.61 3.09 29.45
C THR A 267 -18.72 2.46 28.37
N LYS A 268 -19.14 1.30 27.84
CA LYS A 268 -18.52 0.76 26.61
C LYS A 268 -18.65 1.83 25.51
N THR A 269 -17.54 2.19 24.92
CA THR A 269 -17.51 3.15 23.79
C THR A 269 -17.93 2.50 22.48
N ASP A 270 -18.06 1.16 22.47
CA ASP A 270 -18.43 0.33 21.31
C ASP A 270 -17.54 0.55 20.09
N ASP A 271 -16.28 0.92 20.34
CA ASP A 271 -15.25 1.07 19.31
C ASP A 271 -14.49 -0.26 19.07
N VAL A 272 -13.57 -0.21 18.12
CA VAL A 272 -12.78 -1.40 17.73
C VAL A 272 -11.88 -1.88 18.87
N LEU A 273 -11.37 -0.97 19.71
CA LEU A 273 -10.51 -1.33 20.83
C LEU A 273 -11.26 -2.19 21.84
N ASP A 274 -12.52 -1.87 22.15
CA ASP A 274 -13.33 -2.66 23.07
C ASP A 274 -13.46 -4.12 22.57
N VAL A 275 -13.67 -4.31 21.25
CA VAL A 275 -13.72 -5.65 20.65
C VAL A 275 -12.37 -6.37 20.78
N LEU A 276 -11.26 -5.69 20.51
CA LEU A 276 -9.92 -6.29 20.62
C LEU A 276 -9.57 -6.65 22.07
N LEU A 277 -9.97 -5.83 23.03
CA LEU A 277 -9.78 -6.11 24.45
C LEU A 277 -10.68 -7.26 24.96
N ASP A 278 -11.89 -7.40 24.44
CA ASP A 278 -12.74 -8.55 24.74
C ASP A 278 -12.11 -9.86 24.19
N LEU A 279 -11.54 -9.84 22.97
CA LEU A 279 -10.79 -10.98 22.43
C LEU A 279 -9.50 -11.29 23.24
N TYR A 280 -8.86 -10.26 23.78
CA TYR A 280 -7.73 -10.44 24.71
C TYR A 280 -8.17 -11.11 26.03
N LYS A 281 -9.29 -10.66 26.64
CA LYS A 281 -9.85 -11.27 27.85
C LYS A 281 -10.24 -12.74 27.62
N GLN A 282 -10.72 -13.07 26.41
CA GLN A 282 -11.05 -14.43 25.97
C GLN A 282 -9.81 -15.28 25.60
N LYS A 283 -8.62 -14.71 25.65
CA LYS A 283 -7.34 -15.33 25.24
C LYS A 283 -7.27 -15.75 23.77
N GLU A 284 -8.10 -15.13 22.92
CA GLU A 284 -8.02 -15.31 21.46
C GLU A 284 -6.90 -14.49 20.84
N LEU A 285 -6.54 -13.36 21.44
CA LEU A 285 -5.43 -12.50 21.08
C LEU A 285 -4.53 -12.21 22.29
N SER A 286 -3.23 -12.10 22.06
CA SER A 286 -2.27 -11.52 23.00
C SER A 286 -2.17 -10.01 22.82
N MET A 287 -1.66 -9.29 23.83
CA MET A 287 -1.42 -7.85 23.73
C MET A 287 -0.41 -7.49 22.63
N GLY A 288 0.62 -8.33 22.44
CA GLY A 288 1.55 -8.17 21.33
C GLY A 288 0.88 -8.26 19.97
N GLU A 289 -0.05 -9.20 19.79
CA GLU A 289 -0.83 -9.34 18.55
C GLU A 289 -1.74 -8.14 18.29
N ILE A 290 -2.36 -7.60 19.33
CA ILE A 290 -3.18 -6.39 19.23
C ILE A 290 -2.32 -5.20 18.78
N ASN A 291 -1.19 -4.96 19.44
CA ASN A 291 -0.30 -3.85 19.13
C ASN A 291 0.18 -3.91 17.67
N HIS A 292 0.66 -5.08 17.22
CA HIS A 292 1.15 -5.23 15.86
C HIS A 292 0.04 -5.24 14.80
N LEU A 293 -1.17 -5.71 15.15
CA LEU A 293 -2.34 -5.60 14.27
C LEU A 293 -2.76 -4.13 14.08
N LEU A 294 -2.70 -3.32 15.14
CA LEU A 294 -2.96 -1.89 15.06
C LEU A 294 -1.93 -1.20 14.17
N VAL A 295 -0.63 -1.49 14.34
CA VAL A 295 0.41 -0.98 13.44
C VAL A 295 0.10 -1.33 11.99
N ASP A 296 -0.19 -2.61 11.70
CA ASP A 296 -0.47 -3.13 10.35
C ASP A 296 -1.66 -2.39 9.67
N ILE A 297 -2.72 -2.09 10.44
CA ILE A 297 -3.92 -1.41 9.91
C ILE A 297 -3.68 0.08 9.71
N PHE A 298 -3.07 0.76 10.68
CA PHE A 298 -2.83 2.20 10.60
C PHE A 298 -1.86 2.55 9.46
N ASP A 299 -0.78 1.77 9.30
CA ASP A 299 0.16 1.95 8.20
C ASP A 299 -0.51 1.70 6.84
N ALA A 300 -1.23 0.59 6.71
CA ALA A 300 -1.78 0.17 5.41
C ALA A 300 -2.88 1.11 4.88
N GLU A 301 -3.75 1.63 5.76
CA GLU A 301 -4.91 2.43 5.35
C GLU A 301 -4.54 3.89 5.07
N THR A 302 -3.68 4.50 5.91
CA THR A 302 -3.44 5.94 5.81
C THR A 302 -2.64 6.33 4.58
N ASP A 303 -1.54 5.63 4.31
CA ASP A 303 -0.62 6.00 3.23
C ASP A 303 -1.17 5.69 1.84
N THR A 304 -1.77 4.51 1.66
CA THR A 304 -2.31 4.09 0.35
C THR A 304 -3.50 4.94 -0.09
N THR A 305 -4.40 5.28 0.84
CA THR A 305 -5.57 6.11 0.56
C THR A 305 -5.16 7.54 0.25
N SER A 306 -4.25 8.13 1.03
CA SER A 306 -3.78 9.49 0.79
C SER A 306 -3.01 9.63 -0.53
N SER A 307 -2.14 8.68 -0.86
CA SER A 307 -1.43 8.68 -2.13
C SER A 307 -2.38 8.56 -3.32
N THR A 308 -3.36 7.64 -3.27
CA THR A 308 -4.35 7.51 -4.36
C THR A 308 -5.16 8.80 -4.54
N PHE A 309 -5.56 9.44 -3.44
CA PHE A 309 -6.28 10.70 -3.47
C PHE A 309 -5.44 11.83 -4.09
N GLU A 310 -4.17 11.93 -3.70
CA GLU A 310 -3.24 12.92 -4.24
C GLU A 310 -3.03 12.72 -5.75
N TRP A 311 -2.86 11.47 -6.21
CA TRP A 311 -2.76 11.15 -7.64
C TRP A 311 -4.04 11.49 -8.41
N ALA A 312 -5.23 11.22 -7.84
CA ALA A 312 -6.50 11.58 -8.46
C ALA A 312 -6.62 13.09 -8.67
N MET A 313 -6.30 13.88 -7.63
CA MET A 313 -6.32 15.34 -7.71
C MET A 313 -5.26 15.86 -8.70
N ALA A 314 -4.04 15.32 -8.69
CA ALA A 314 -2.99 15.69 -9.64
C ALA A 314 -3.39 15.43 -11.10
N LYS A 315 -4.04 14.28 -11.36
CA LYS A 315 -4.57 13.96 -12.71
C LYS A 315 -5.69 14.90 -13.13
N LEU A 316 -6.57 15.29 -12.23
CA LEU A 316 -7.65 16.24 -12.52
C LEU A 316 -7.11 17.65 -12.75
N ILE A 317 -6.17 18.13 -11.95
CA ILE A 317 -5.51 19.43 -12.17
C ILE A 317 -4.85 19.47 -13.55
N ARG A 318 -4.19 18.39 -13.94
CA ARG A 318 -3.52 18.30 -15.24
C ARG A 318 -4.51 18.19 -16.43
N ASN A 319 -5.75 17.81 -16.15
CA ASN A 319 -6.80 17.61 -17.15
C ASN A 319 -8.07 18.40 -16.78
N PRO A 320 -8.09 19.75 -16.93
CA PRO A 320 -9.18 20.61 -16.46
C PRO A 320 -10.56 20.19 -17.01
N LYS A 321 -10.65 19.79 -18.29
CA LYS A 321 -11.91 19.31 -18.87
C LYS A 321 -12.50 18.08 -18.14
N MET A 322 -11.65 17.20 -17.62
CA MET A 322 -12.11 16.05 -16.85
C MET A 322 -12.55 16.47 -15.45
N MET A 323 -11.89 17.47 -14.87
CA MET A 323 -12.33 18.08 -13.62
C MET A 323 -13.68 18.73 -13.76
N ASP A 324 -13.86 19.57 -14.80
CA ASP A 324 -15.15 20.24 -15.09
C ASP A 324 -16.28 19.21 -15.23
N LYS A 325 -16.06 18.15 -16.01
CA LYS A 325 -17.04 17.08 -16.21
C LYS A 325 -17.40 16.36 -14.89
N ALA A 326 -16.42 16.12 -14.02
CA ALA A 326 -16.66 15.52 -12.70
C ALA A 326 -17.48 16.49 -11.81
N GLN A 327 -17.17 17.77 -11.86
CA GLN A 327 -17.90 18.80 -11.12
C GLN A 327 -19.34 18.96 -11.63
N GLU A 328 -19.56 18.91 -12.95
CA GLU A 328 -20.88 18.92 -13.57
C GLU A 328 -21.73 17.71 -13.14
N GLU A 329 -21.15 16.49 -13.16
CA GLU A 329 -21.83 15.28 -12.66
C GLU A 329 -22.27 15.46 -11.20
N ILE A 330 -21.36 15.92 -10.35
CA ILE A 330 -21.64 16.14 -8.94
C ILE A 330 -22.74 17.18 -8.75
N GLU A 331 -22.68 18.30 -9.46
CA GLU A 331 -23.70 19.36 -9.36
C GLU A 331 -25.09 18.89 -9.86
N GLN A 332 -25.12 18.09 -10.91
CA GLN A 332 -26.39 17.51 -11.42
C GLN A 332 -27.03 16.54 -10.43
N VAL A 333 -26.23 15.77 -9.70
CA VAL A 333 -26.72 14.74 -8.75
C VAL A 333 -27.05 15.34 -7.38
N LEU A 334 -26.19 16.23 -6.87
CA LEU A 334 -26.26 16.75 -5.50
C LEU A 334 -26.86 18.16 -5.41
N GLY A 335 -26.82 18.94 -6.51
CA GLY A 335 -27.04 20.37 -6.45
C GLY A 335 -25.85 21.11 -5.83
N LYS A 336 -26.07 22.38 -5.46
CA LYS A 336 -24.98 23.25 -4.96
C LYS A 336 -24.69 23.08 -3.46
N ASP A 337 -25.75 22.87 -2.67
CA ASP A 337 -25.68 22.99 -1.20
C ASP A 337 -25.74 21.65 -0.45
N ARG A 338 -26.27 20.61 -1.09
CA ARG A 338 -26.43 19.31 -0.44
C ARG A 338 -25.10 18.54 -0.40
N GLN A 339 -24.64 18.24 0.80
CA GLN A 339 -23.46 17.40 0.99
C GLN A 339 -23.70 15.98 0.48
N ILE A 340 -22.66 15.38 -0.12
CA ILE A 340 -22.68 14.00 -0.58
C ILE A 340 -22.98 13.02 0.56
N GLN A 341 -23.80 12.01 0.27
CA GLN A 341 -24.01 10.83 1.11
C GLN A 341 -23.44 9.60 0.43
N GLU A 342 -23.10 8.55 1.20
CA GLU A 342 -22.58 7.30 0.61
C GLU A 342 -23.57 6.65 -0.38
N SER A 343 -24.88 6.83 -0.16
CA SER A 343 -25.93 6.39 -1.08
C SER A 343 -25.90 7.10 -2.44
N ASP A 344 -25.25 8.24 -2.54
CA ASP A 344 -25.11 8.97 -3.81
C ASP A 344 -23.95 8.45 -4.66
N ILE A 345 -22.99 7.72 -4.07
CA ILE A 345 -21.81 7.21 -4.77
C ILE A 345 -22.20 6.46 -6.05
N ILE A 346 -23.25 5.65 -5.99
CA ILE A 346 -23.72 4.87 -7.15
C ILE A 346 -24.24 5.76 -8.30
N LYS A 347 -24.61 7.01 -8.01
CA LYS A 347 -25.12 7.98 -8.97
C LYS A 347 -24.01 8.84 -9.59
N LEU A 348 -22.75 8.60 -9.23
CA LEU A 348 -21.57 9.34 -9.68
C LEU A 348 -20.63 8.42 -10.49
N PRO A 349 -21.07 7.87 -11.62
CA PRO A 349 -20.28 6.91 -12.40
C PRO A 349 -18.99 7.50 -12.95
N TYR A 350 -18.96 8.79 -13.33
CA TYR A 350 -17.75 9.43 -13.83
C TYR A 350 -16.71 9.62 -12.72
N LEU A 351 -17.15 10.02 -11.53
CA LEU A 351 -16.26 10.11 -10.36
C LEU A 351 -15.68 8.75 -10.00
N GLN A 352 -16.48 7.68 -10.04
CA GLN A 352 -15.98 6.31 -9.84
C GLN A 352 -14.98 5.90 -10.93
N ALA A 353 -15.24 6.30 -12.18
CA ALA A 353 -14.32 6.07 -13.30
C ALA A 353 -12.98 6.78 -13.11
N ILE A 354 -12.96 8.02 -12.58
CA ILE A 354 -11.74 8.73 -12.21
C ILE A 354 -10.91 7.94 -11.18
N ILE A 355 -11.56 7.40 -10.15
CA ILE A 355 -10.89 6.61 -9.12
C ILE A 355 -10.30 5.31 -9.72
N LYS A 356 -11.09 4.61 -10.55
CA LYS A 356 -10.61 3.39 -11.23
C LYS A 356 -9.41 3.68 -12.13
N GLU A 357 -9.46 4.77 -12.91
CA GLU A 357 -8.36 5.15 -13.80
C GLU A 357 -7.12 5.61 -13.05
N THR A 358 -7.31 6.27 -11.92
CA THR A 358 -6.19 6.61 -11.03
C THR A 358 -5.53 5.35 -10.48
N LEU A 359 -6.31 4.38 -10.00
CA LEU A 359 -5.81 3.11 -9.49
C LEU A 359 -5.15 2.24 -10.58
N ARG A 360 -5.58 2.38 -11.84
CA ARG A 360 -4.96 1.70 -12.98
C ARG A 360 -3.56 2.27 -13.28
N LEU A 361 -3.44 3.58 -13.36
CA LEU A 361 -2.19 4.25 -13.72
C LEU A 361 -1.23 4.37 -12.53
N HIS A 362 -1.74 4.62 -11.34
CA HIS A 362 -0.95 4.82 -10.13
C HIS A 362 -1.44 3.89 -9.01
N PRO A 363 -1.32 2.55 -9.20
CA PRO A 363 -1.67 1.62 -8.13
C PRO A 363 -0.77 1.91 -6.92
N PRO A 364 -1.33 2.12 -5.72
CA PRO A 364 -0.50 2.50 -4.56
C PRO A 364 0.54 1.43 -4.23
N THR A 365 0.23 0.16 -4.36
CA THR A 365 1.18 -0.95 -4.18
C THR A 365 1.49 -1.61 -5.51
N VAL A 366 2.48 -1.05 -6.23
CA VAL A 366 2.81 -1.41 -7.62
C VAL A 366 3.14 -2.88 -7.85
N PHE A 367 3.66 -3.58 -6.84
CA PHE A 367 3.97 -5.02 -6.89
C PHE A 367 3.04 -5.87 -6.03
N LEU A 368 2.03 -5.26 -5.40
CA LEU A 368 1.39 -5.83 -4.21
C LEU A 368 2.43 -6.09 -3.11
N LEU A 369 2.09 -6.84 -2.08
CA LEU A 369 3.13 -7.32 -1.16
C LEU A 369 3.78 -8.57 -1.74
N PRO A 370 5.13 -8.70 -1.70
CA PRO A 370 5.86 -9.81 -2.29
C PRO A 370 5.34 -11.16 -1.82
N ARG A 371 5.03 -12.03 -2.78
CA ARG A 371 4.60 -13.41 -2.51
C ARG A 371 5.79 -14.35 -2.51
N LYS A 372 5.63 -15.54 -1.92
CA LYS A 372 6.63 -16.59 -1.84
C LYS A 372 6.02 -17.93 -2.22
N ALA A 373 6.69 -18.67 -3.10
CA ALA A 373 6.31 -20.01 -3.45
C ALA A 373 6.62 -21.00 -2.30
N ASN A 374 5.65 -21.81 -1.87
CA ASN A 374 5.87 -22.80 -0.82
C ASN A 374 6.30 -24.19 -1.36
N CYS A 375 6.16 -24.40 -2.66
CA CYS A 375 6.64 -25.56 -3.40
C CYS A 375 6.99 -25.13 -4.83
N ASP A 376 7.53 -26.04 -5.63
CA ASP A 376 7.68 -25.84 -7.07
C ASP A 376 6.29 -25.74 -7.71
N VAL A 377 6.09 -24.74 -8.57
CA VAL A 377 4.81 -24.48 -9.24
C VAL A 377 5.04 -24.33 -10.73
N GLU A 378 4.34 -25.11 -11.53
CA GLU A 378 4.30 -24.91 -12.97
C GLU A 378 3.40 -23.72 -13.33
N LEU A 379 3.92 -22.82 -14.17
CA LEU A 379 3.23 -21.61 -14.61
C LEU A 379 3.61 -21.33 -16.08
N PHE A 380 2.66 -21.48 -16.99
CA PHE A 380 2.86 -21.25 -18.44
C PHE A 380 4.05 -22.01 -19.05
N GLY A 381 4.23 -23.29 -18.67
CA GLY A 381 5.32 -24.15 -19.17
C GLY A 381 6.68 -23.89 -18.50
N TYR A 382 6.75 -22.96 -17.56
CA TYR A 382 7.92 -22.69 -16.72
C TYR A 382 7.72 -23.20 -15.30
N VAL A 383 8.81 -23.39 -14.58
CA VAL A 383 8.79 -23.77 -13.17
C VAL A 383 9.18 -22.60 -12.31
N VAL A 384 8.27 -22.14 -11.45
CA VAL A 384 8.55 -21.25 -10.32
C VAL A 384 9.07 -22.12 -9.18
N PRO A 385 10.36 -22.03 -8.80
CA PRO A 385 10.91 -22.91 -7.77
C PRO A 385 10.38 -22.55 -6.37
N LYS A 386 10.40 -23.53 -5.49
CA LYS A 386 10.14 -23.30 -4.07
C LYS A 386 11.03 -22.17 -3.55
N ASP A 387 10.48 -21.40 -2.63
CA ASP A 387 11.10 -20.20 -2.01
C ASP A 387 11.36 -19.02 -2.95
N ALA A 388 11.01 -19.12 -4.24
CA ALA A 388 11.06 -17.96 -5.13
C ALA A 388 10.12 -16.84 -4.67
N GLN A 389 10.60 -15.61 -4.76
CA GLN A 389 9.79 -14.40 -4.62
C GLN A 389 8.95 -14.20 -5.88
N ILE A 390 7.69 -13.79 -5.72
CA ILE A 390 6.81 -13.45 -6.83
C ILE A 390 6.34 -12.01 -6.65
N LEU A 391 6.59 -11.19 -7.67
CA LEU A 391 6.15 -9.80 -7.77
C LEU A 391 5.13 -9.70 -8.92
N VAL A 392 3.95 -9.19 -8.63
CA VAL A 392 2.93 -8.92 -9.66
C VAL A 392 2.97 -7.42 -9.97
N ASN A 393 3.50 -7.07 -11.13
CA ASN A 393 3.71 -5.68 -11.53
C ASN A 393 2.42 -5.04 -12.04
N LEU A 394 1.64 -4.48 -11.11
CA LEU A 394 0.37 -3.82 -11.43
C LEU A 394 0.57 -2.58 -12.31
N TRP A 395 1.68 -1.88 -12.16
CA TRP A 395 2.03 -0.74 -12.98
C TRP A 395 2.17 -1.13 -14.46
N ALA A 396 2.81 -2.27 -14.73
CA ALA A 396 2.94 -2.82 -16.08
C ALA A 396 1.59 -3.34 -16.61
N ILE A 397 0.84 -4.09 -15.80
CA ILE A 397 -0.48 -4.63 -16.17
C ILE A 397 -1.45 -3.49 -16.50
N GLY A 398 -1.44 -2.42 -15.71
CA GLY A 398 -2.27 -1.24 -15.97
C GLY A 398 -1.88 -0.45 -17.22
N ARG A 399 -0.69 -0.74 -17.81
CA ARG A 399 -0.18 -0.11 -19.03
C ARG A 399 0.02 -1.08 -20.19
N ASP A 400 -0.54 -2.28 -20.08
CA ASP A 400 -0.45 -3.28 -21.13
C ASP A 400 -1.35 -2.89 -22.33
N PRO A 401 -0.80 -2.64 -23.52
CA PRO A 401 -1.57 -2.27 -24.69
C PRO A 401 -2.48 -3.41 -25.20
N GLN A 402 -2.28 -4.65 -24.77
CA GLN A 402 -3.17 -5.76 -25.09
C GLN A 402 -4.47 -5.70 -24.27
N ALA A 403 -4.41 -5.10 -23.08
CA ALA A 403 -5.55 -4.95 -22.18
C ALA A 403 -6.22 -3.56 -22.27
N TRP A 404 -5.44 -2.52 -22.61
CA TRP A 404 -5.87 -1.14 -22.52
C TRP A 404 -5.53 -0.35 -23.78
N GLU A 405 -6.54 0.23 -24.41
CA GLU A 405 -6.32 1.16 -25.53
C GLU A 405 -5.66 2.45 -25.00
N ASN A 406 -4.63 2.94 -25.70
CA ASN A 406 -3.85 4.13 -25.30
C ASN A 406 -3.50 4.09 -23.79
N PRO A 407 -2.73 3.08 -23.34
CA PRO A 407 -2.61 2.70 -21.94
C PRO A 407 -2.00 3.78 -21.03
N ASP A 408 -1.18 4.69 -21.57
CA ASP A 408 -0.51 5.75 -20.80
C ASP A 408 -1.38 7.01 -20.64
N ILE A 409 -2.47 7.10 -21.40
CA ILE A 409 -3.39 8.23 -21.32
C ILE A 409 -4.36 8.03 -20.16
N PHE A 410 -4.52 9.07 -19.32
CA PHE A 410 -5.54 9.12 -18.28
C PHE A 410 -6.89 9.38 -18.95
N SER A 411 -7.78 8.39 -18.98
CA SER A 411 -9.11 8.47 -19.61
C SER A 411 -10.14 7.72 -18.77
N PRO A 412 -10.85 8.42 -17.86
CA PRO A 412 -11.95 7.84 -17.11
C PRO A 412 -13.05 7.25 -17.98
N GLU A 413 -13.20 7.76 -19.20
CA GLU A 413 -14.21 7.32 -20.18
C GLU A 413 -14.16 5.82 -20.47
N ARG A 414 -12.97 5.19 -20.34
CA ARG A 414 -12.82 3.73 -20.55
C ARG A 414 -13.64 2.88 -19.58
N PHE A 415 -14.04 3.46 -18.44
CA PHE A 415 -14.86 2.79 -17.44
C PHE A 415 -16.35 3.16 -17.50
N MET A 416 -16.72 4.10 -18.38
CA MET A 416 -18.12 4.47 -18.55
C MET A 416 -18.86 3.38 -19.33
N GLY A 417 -19.95 2.85 -18.74
CA GLY A 417 -20.66 1.70 -19.32
C GLY A 417 -19.90 0.37 -19.28
N SER A 418 -18.80 0.30 -18.55
CA SER A 418 -17.97 -0.91 -18.41
C SER A 418 -18.25 -1.60 -17.08
N GLU A 419 -18.30 -2.95 -17.12
CA GLU A 419 -18.44 -3.79 -15.94
C GLU A 419 -17.09 -4.01 -15.17
N ILE A 420 -15.98 -3.49 -15.70
CA ILE A 420 -14.65 -3.63 -15.06
C ILE A 420 -14.66 -2.99 -13.69
N ASP A 421 -14.28 -3.76 -12.66
CA ASP A 421 -14.21 -3.29 -11.29
C ASP A 421 -12.87 -3.61 -10.60
N VAL A 422 -12.68 -3.07 -9.40
CA VAL A 422 -11.47 -3.25 -8.60
C VAL A 422 -11.54 -4.45 -7.64
N LYS A 423 -12.60 -5.28 -7.69
CA LYS A 423 -12.90 -6.33 -6.71
C LYS A 423 -12.11 -7.64 -6.92
N GLY A 424 -11.06 -7.60 -7.74
CA GLY A 424 -10.17 -8.74 -7.94
C GLY A 424 -10.70 -9.82 -8.90
N ARG A 425 -11.64 -9.45 -9.79
CA ARG A 425 -12.19 -10.29 -10.85
C ARG A 425 -11.62 -9.94 -12.21
N ASP A 426 -11.36 -8.66 -12.43
CA ASP A 426 -10.80 -8.10 -13.65
C ASP A 426 -9.29 -7.94 -13.51
N PHE A 427 -8.54 -8.94 -13.98
CA PHE A 427 -7.09 -9.03 -13.73
C PHE A 427 -6.27 -7.94 -14.42
N GLY A 428 -6.85 -7.18 -15.34
CA GLY A 428 -6.29 -5.92 -15.83
C GLY A 428 -6.32 -4.79 -14.80
N LEU A 429 -7.20 -4.88 -13.77
CA LEU A 429 -7.40 -3.87 -12.75
C LEU A 429 -7.56 -4.51 -11.36
N ILE A 430 -6.47 -4.88 -10.73
CA ILE A 430 -6.45 -5.51 -9.40
C ILE A 430 -5.64 -4.70 -8.37
N PRO A 431 -5.92 -3.40 -8.17
CA PRO A 431 -5.14 -2.55 -7.26
C PRO A 431 -5.19 -3.05 -5.81
N PHE A 432 -6.25 -3.75 -5.43
CA PHE A 432 -6.43 -4.37 -4.12
C PHE A 432 -5.99 -5.85 -4.08
N GLY A 433 -5.34 -6.33 -5.13
CA GLY A 433 -5.00 -7.74 -5.29
C GLY A 433 -6.23 -8.62 -5.56
N ALA A 434 -6.03 -9.93 -5.46
CA ALA A 434 -7.08 -10.93 -5.63
C ALA A 434 -6.79 -12.19 -4.79
N GLY A 435 -7.75 -13.13 -4.76
CA GLY A 435 -7.61 -14.41 -4.06
C GLY A 435 -7.56 -14.25 -2.54
N ARG A 436 -6.88 -15.18 -1.86
CA ARG A 436 -6.83 -15.26 -0.39
C ARG A 436 -6.29 -14.01 0.29
N ARG A 437 -5.41 -13.28 -0.39
CA ARG A 437 -4.70 -12.09 0.11
C ARG A 437 -5.30 -10.77 -0.39
N ILE A 438 -6.53 -10.77 -0.91
CA ILE A 438 -7.23 -9.55 -1.30
C ILE A 438 -7.28 -8.56 -0.13
N CYS A 439 -7.14 -7.28 -0.42
CA CYS A 439 -7.12 -6.22 0.58
C CYS A 439 -8.43 -6.21 1.41
N PRO A 440 -8.34 -6.28 2.73
CA PRO A 440 -9.54 -6.22 3.57
C PRO A 440 -10.11 -4.81 3.67
N GLY A 441 -9.28 -3.76 3.46
CA GLY A 441 -9.66 -2.35 3.53
C GLY A 441 -10.30 -1.78 2.26
N MET A 442 -10.45 -2.55 1.19
CA MET A 442 -10.92 -2.08 -0.11
C MET A 442 -12.21 -1.27 -0.03
N ASN A 443 -13.21 -1.77 0.68
CA ASN A 443 -14.51 -1.09 0.78
C ASN A 443 -14.40 0.25 1.53
N LEU A 444 -13.59 0.33 2.56
CA LEU A 444 -13.34 1.56 3.30
C LEU A 444 -12.59 2.57 2.43
N ALA A 445 -11.54 2.13 1.75
CA ALA A 445 -10.72 2.97 0.88
C ALA A 445 -11.55 3.61 -0.25
N ILE A 446 -12.36 2.81 -0.95
CA ILE A 446 -13.22 3.32 -2.05
C ILE A 446 -14.24 4.33 -1.52
N ARG A 447 -14.89 4.07 -0.37
CA ARG A 447 -15.84 5.02 0.24
C ARG A 447 -15.14 6.34 0.60
N MET A 448 -13.98 6.27 1.26
CA MET A 448 -13.22 7.46 1.64
C MET A 448 -12.71 8.26 0.44
N LEU A 449 -12.13 7.60 -0.54
CA LEU A 449 -11.67 8.26 -1.76
C LEU A 449 -12.83 9.00 -2.46
N THR A 450 -13.97 8.34 -2.59
CA THR A 450 -15.13 8.94 -3.27
C THR A 450 -15.70 10.11 -2.48
N LEU A 451 -15.87 9.97 -1.16
CA LEU A 451 -16.39 11.05 -0.32
C LEU A 451 -15.49 12.28 -0.30
N MET A 452 -14.17 12.08 -0.12
CA MET A 452 -13.20 13.19 -0.12
C MET A 452 -13.17 13.89 -1.48
N LEU A 453 -13.09 13.10 -2.57
CA LEU A 453 -12.98 13.65 -3.91
C LEU A 453 -14.25 14.41 -4.30
N ALA A 454 -15.45 13.82 -4.09
CA ALA A 454 -16.70 14.47 -4.36
C ALA A 454 -16.86 15.77 -3.58
N THR A 455 -16.57 15.76 -2.27
CA THR A 455 -16.70 16.95 -1.42
C THR A 455 -15.78 18.07 -1.91
N LEU A 456 -14.51 17.78 -2.21
CA LEU A 456 -13.59 18.83 -2.62
C LEU A 456 -13.88 19.34 -4.04
N LEU A 457 -14.37 18.51 -4.94
CA LEU A 457 -14.78 18.93 -6.29
C LEU A 457 -16.11 19.68 -6.29
N GLN A 458 -17.03 19.37 -5.36
CA GLN A 458 -18.31 20.06 -5.25
C GLN A 458 -18.14 21.54 -4.88
N PHE A 459 -17.33 21.81 -3.86
CA PHE A 459 -17.30 23.14 -3.25
C PHE A 459 -16.13 24.03 -3.69
N PHE A 460 -15.10 23.47 -4.33
CA PHE A 460 -13.91 24.24 -4.69
C PHE A 460 -13.55 24.10 -6.17
N ASN A 461 -13.14 25.23 -6.73
CA ASN A 461 -12.25 25.27 -7.89
C ASN A 461 -10.80 25.22 -7.39
N TRP A 462 -9.88 24.79 -8.23
CA TRP A 462 -8.50 24.56 -7.83
C TRP A 462 -7.55 25.28 -8.78
N LYS A 463 -6.55 25.96 -8.21
CA LYS A 463 -5.53 26.67 -8.98
C LYS A 463 -4.14 26.17 -8.55
N LEU A 464 -3.23 26.15 -9.50
CA LEU A 464 -1.80 26.05 -9.22
C LEU A 464 -1.26 27.40 -8.73
N GLU A 465 -0.08 27.41 -8.18
CA GLU A 465 0.64 28.65 -7.88
C GLU A 465 0.81 29.50 -9.16
N GLU A 466 0.94 30.81 -8.99
CA GLU A 466 1.03 31.74 -10.12
C GLU A 466 2.24 31.40 -10.99
N GLY A 467 2.01 31.32 -12.31
CA GLY A 467 3.05 30.99 -13.29
C GLY A 467 3.26 29.49 -13.55
N VAL A 468 2.56 28.59 -12.89
CA VAL A 468 2.66 27.13 -13.14
C VAL A 468 1.55 26.69 -14.09
N ASP A 469 1.93 26.18 -15.29
CA ASP A 469 0.97 25.55 -16.22
C ASP A 469 0.61 24.14 -15.69
N PRO A 470 -0.66 23.72 -15.74
CA PRO A 470 -1.07 22.34 -15.44
C PRO A 470 -0.25 21.26 -16.15
N LYS A 471 0.28 21.54 -17.34
CA LYS A 471 1.13 20.62 -18.12
C LYS A 471 2.51 20.40 -17.47
N ASP A 472 3.01 21.42 -16.76
CA ASP A 472 4.33 21.42 -16.12
C ASP A 472 4.28 20.84 -14.69
N LEU A 473 3.08 20.46 -14.22
CA LEU A 473 2.93 19.80 -12.93
C LEU A 473 3.80 18.55 -12.87
N ASP A 474 4.66 18.49 -11.85
CA ASP A 474 5.52 17.34 -11.61
C ASP A 474 4.66 16.09 -11.37
N MET A 475 4.81 15.09 -12.24
CA MET A 475 4.11 13.81 -12.17
C MET A 475 5.08 12.65 -11.91
N ASP A 476 6.25 12.96 -11.38
CA ASP A 476 7.26 11.95 -11.10
C ASP A 476 6.88 11.08 -9.89
N GLU A 477 7.27 9.80 -9.96
CA GLU A 477 6.89 8.77 -9.01
C GLU A 477 8.06 8.45 -8.09
N LYS A 478 7.84 8.44 -6.79
CA LYS A 478 8.75 7.93 -5.76
C LYS A 478 8.33 6.52 -5.41
N PHE A 479 9.24 5.57 -5.68
CA PHE A 479 9.03 4.17 -5.32
C PHE A 479 9.17 3.96 -3.80
N GLY A 480 8.26 3.18 -3.24
CA GLY A 480 8.23 2.73 -1.86
C GLY A 480 7.29 1.54 -1.74
N ILE A 481 6.88 1.19 -0.52
CA ILE A 481 5.80 0.21 -0.35
C ILE A 481 4.51 0.75 -0.95
N ALA A 482 4.26 2.05 -0.80
CA ALA A 482 3.28 2.79 -1.56
C ALA A 482 3.97 3.70 -2.60
N LEU A 483 3.40 3.78 -3.81
CA LEU A 483 3.84 4.65 -4.88
C LEU A 483 3.34 6.07 -4.63
N GLN A 484 4.23 6.99 -4.36
CA GLN A 484 3.90 8.37 -4.03
C GLN A 484 4.37 9.34 -5.12
N LYS A 485 3.88 10.55 -5.09
CA LYS A 485 4.47 11.64 -5.86
C LYS A 485 5.83 12.02 -5.27
N THR A 486 6.79 12.32 -6.15
CA THR A 486 8.12 12.80 -5.72
C THR A 486 8.01 14.16 -5.03
N LYS A 487 7.17 15.05 -5.59
CA LYS A 487 6.84 16.34 -4.99
C LYS A 487 5.38 16.34 -4.53
N PRO A 488 5.09 16.70 -3.27
CA PRO A 488 3.72 16.85 -2.78
C PRO A 488 2.91 17.81 -3.66
N LEU A 489 1.63 17.49 -3.84
CA LEU A 489 0.71 18.33 -4.61
C LEU A 489 0.24 19.50 -3.75
N GLN A 490 0.75 20.70 -4.06
CA GLN A 490 0.34 21.97 -3.47
C GLN A 490 -0.59 22.71 -4.44
N ILE A 491 -1.85 22.91 -4.05
CA ILE A 491 -2.85 23.58 -4.88
C ILE A 491 -3.71 24.53 -4.05
N ILE A 492 -4.13 25.64 -4.67
CA ILE A 492 -4.90 26.71 -4.01
C ILE A 492 -6.39 26.46 -4.25
N PRO A 493 -7.18 26.24 -3.20
CA PRO A 493 -8.62 26.15 -3.30
C PRO A 493 -9.26 27.52 -3.50
N VAL A 494 -10.30 27.58 -4.33
CA VAL A 494 -11.14 28.76 -4.53
C VAL A 494 -12.59 28.35 -4.35
N LEU A 495 -13.30 28.93 -3.39
CA LEU A 495 -14.71 28.62 -3.17
C LEU A 495 -15.52 28.87 -4.45
N LYS A 496 -16.44 27.99 -4.75
CA LYS A 496 -17.34 28.12 -5.92
C LYS A 496 -18.55 29.02 -5.61
N TYR A 497 -19.01 28.98 -4.35
CA TYR A 497 -20.25 29.64 -3.92
C TYR A 497 -20.02 30.41 -2.61
#